data_bff05df3b437cc1136da51ef13895065
#
_entry.id   bff05df3b437cc1136da51ef13895065
#
_cell.length_a   1.000
_cell.length_b   1.000
_cell.length_c   1.000
_cell.angle_alpha   90.00
_cell.angle_beta   90.00
_cell.angle_gamma   90.00
#
_symmetry.space_group_name_H-M   'P 1'
#
loop_
_entity.id
_entity.type
_entity.pdbx_description
1 polymer ?
#
loop_
_entity_poly.entity_id
_entity_poly.type
_entity_poly.pdbx_seq_one_letter_code
_entity_poly.pdbx_strand_id
1 'polypeptide(L)'
;MPVVCALAALVATTSAFSQEPAVDLVGVVKIQGTTIDRLGPGSKLENGSDSNQFGGLSALDYTGSGNRFLLLADRGAGDGAVSFPCRFHEAELTVNPESRSIQMDLVSTHLFASASDDPLVGSLEVHAQDLAKSSHTSWQAFDPEGIRRRADGSLLVSDEYGPRVVVANEDGKVISEVEIPEEYRLRAPRDGRYTQGIYPNRGLEGIAVTPSGKTTLIAIQSPLVQDAVIRDDKCLGINCRWLVLDRTGAPAQQLVYQLESVKTGVSEVLAVDENRFLVLERDSEVGSEAKVKRIFLVDISHATDVTSIPALPPQESPAGVVVIKKSLFLDLLDDRFGLGGENAAEKPEGLSWGAPLADGRRTLWVCCDNDFDADVASEIYCFAVSGL
;
A
#
# COMPACT_ATOMS: atom_id res chain seq x y z
N MET A 1 -22.95 -24.09 69.86
CA MET A 1 -22.63 -23.02 68.91
C MET A 1 -21.58 -23.55 67.99
N PRO A 2 -21.82 -23.80 66.70
CA PRO A 2 -20.78 -24.19 65.73
C PRO A 2 -20.15 -22.94 65.14
N VAL A 3 -18.83 -22.92 65.12
CA VAL A 3 -17.96 -21.91 64.46
C VAL A 3 -17.92 -22.22 62.97
N VAL A 4 -18.39 -21.30 62.15
CA VAL A 4 -18.30 -21.36 60.69
C VAL A 4 -16.97 -20.68 60.27
N CYS A 5 -16.00 -21.48 59.77
CA CYS A 5 -14.81 -20.96 59.09
C CYS A 5 -15.17 -20.62 57.67
N ALA A 6 -15.14 -19.34 57.33
CA ALA A 6 -15.24 -18.88 55.93
C ALA A 6 -13.87 -18.95 55.26
N LEU A 7 -13.72 -19.82 54.26
CA LEU A 7 -12.57 -19.86 53.36
C LEU A 7 -12.70 -18.77 52.34
N ALA A 8 -11.86 -17.75 52.40
CA ALA A 8 -11.75 -16.76 51.32
C ALA A 8 -10.90 -17.32 50.19
N ALA A 9 -11.50 -17.58 49.02
CA ALA A 9 -10.77 -17.96 47.83
C ALA A 9 -10.16 -16.69 47.20
N LEU A 10 -8.84 -16.60 47.22
CA LEU A 10 -8.09 -15.57 46.48
C LEU A 10 -8.11 -15.92 45.00
N VAL A 11 -8.92 -15.22 44.22
CA VAL A 11 -8.86 -15.29 42.76
C VAL A 11 -7.67 -14.43 42.31
N ALA A 12 -6.55 -15.07 41.98
CA ALA A 12 -5.43 -14.41 41.33
C ALA A 12 -5.83 -14.12 39.87
N THR A 13 -6.20 -12.91 39.59
CA THR A 13 -6.31 -12.41 38.18
C THR A 13 -4.89 -12.24 37.66
N THR A 14 -4.41 -13.22 36.91
CA THR A 14 -3.23 -13.05 36.07
C THR A 14 -3.60 -12.10 34.96
N SER A 15 -3.20 -10.82 35.06
CA SER A 15 -3.15 -9.92 33.93
C SER A 15 -2.14 -10.52 32.93
N ALA A 16 -2.64 -11.05 31.84
CA ALA A 16 -1.81 -11.36 30.69
C ALA A 16 -1.23 -10.01 30.22
N PHE A 17 0.03 -9.76 30.59
CA PHE A 17 0.82 -8.72 29.91
C PHE A 17 0.90 -9.18 28.45
N SER A 18 0.23 -8.48 27.54
CA SER A 18 0.51 -8.61 26.12
C SER A 18 1.97 -8.20 25.93
N GLN A 19 2.82 -9.17 25.66
CA GLN A 19 4.22 -8.93 25.33
C GLN A 19 4.21 -8.02 24.09
N GLU A 20 5.00 -6.94 24.09
CA GLU A 20 5.15 -6.12 22.88
C GLU A 20 5.59 -7.01 21.72
N PRO A 21 5.07 -6.78 20.50
CA PRO A 21 5.47 -7.58 19.35
C PRO A 21 6.99 -7.52 19.17
N ALA A 22 7.62 -8.68 19.04
CA ALA A 22 9.04 -8.75 18.71
C ALA A 22 9.17 -8.89 17.19
N VAL A 23 10.05 -8.05 16.59
CA VAL A 23 10.30 -7.98 15.15
C VAL A 23 11.80 -8.06 14.90
N ASP A 24 12.22 -9.04 14.09
CA ASP A 24 13.62 -9.25 13.69
C ASP A 24 13.75 -9.21 12.18
N LEU A 25 14.72 -8.47 11.63
CA LEU A 25 15.07 -8.52 10.22
C LEU A 25 15.75 -9.87 9.94
N VAL A 26 15.15 -10.68 9.06
CA VAL A 26 15.62 -12.04 8.72
C VAL A 26 16.04 -12.22 7.27
N GLY A 27 15.81 -11.23 6.41
CA GLY A 27 16.25 -11.30 5.03
C GLY A 27 16.22 -9.95 4.33
N VAL A 28 17.17 -9.79 3.40
CA VAL A 28 17.26 -8.65 2.47
C VAL A 28 17.68 -9.16 1.10
N VAL A 29 17.08 -8.62 0.05
CA VAL A 29 17.59 -8.74 -1.32
C VAL A 29 17.59 -7.37 -1.96
N LYS A 30 18.65 -7.09 -2.75
CA LYS A 30 18.78 -5.92 -3.62
C LYS A 30 18.80 -6.40 -5.07
N ILE A 31 17.81 -5.95 -5.83
CA ILE A 31 17.59 -6.33 -7.22
C ILE A 31 18.11 -5.17 -8.08
N GLN A 32 19.09 -5.46 -8.94
CA GLN A 32 19.71 -4.43 -9.77
C GLN A 32 18.68 -3.71 -10.63
N GLY A 33 18.74 -2.38 -10.72
CA GLY A 33 17.84 -1.56 -11.54
C GLY A 33 17.91 -1.86 -13.04
N THR A 34 18.95 -2.58 -13.49
CA THR A 34 19.08 -3.08 -14.86
C THR A 34 18.44 -4.45 -15.11
N THR A 35 17.79 -5.04 -14.10
CA THR A 35 17.09 -6.32 -14.22
C THR A 35 15.97 -6.19 -15.23
N ILE A 36 15.75 -7.24 -16.03
CA ILE A 36 14.65 -7.34 -17.00
C ILE A 36 13.59 -8.33 -16.53
N ASP A 37 12.35 -8.11 -16.96
CA ASP A 37 11.20 -8.95 -16.65
C ASP A 37 11.15 -10.24 -17.52
N ARG A 38 10.00 -10.97 -17.48
CA ARG A 38 9.79 -12.23 -18.19
C ARG A 38 8.95 -12.09 -19.48
N LEU A 39 8.71 -10.86 -19.97
CA LEU A 39 7.99 -10.65 -21.23
C LEU A 39 8.81 -10.98 -22.49
N GLY A 40 10.12 -11.19 -22.34
CA GLY A 40 11.03 -11.46 -23.46
C GLY A 40 11.71 -10.17 -23.96
N PRO A 41 12.11 -10.11 -25.26
CA PRO A 41 12.82 -8.95 -25.79
C PRO A 41 11.98 -7.69 -25.67
N GLY A 42 12.47 -6.68 -24.91
CA GLY A 42 11.84 -5.38 -24.79
C GLY A 42 11.95 -4.54 -26.07
N SER A 43 11.03 -3.60 -26.24
CA SER A 43 11.15 -2.48 -27.17
C SER A 43 11.68 -1.26 -26.43
N LYS A 44 12.06 -0.22 -27.17
CA LYS A 44 12.37 1.07 -26.55
C LYS A 44 11.09 1.89 -26.39
N LEU A 45 10.94 2.51 -25.24
CA LEU A 45 9.92 3.50 -24.94
C LEU A 45 10.33 4.88 -25.49
N GLU A 46 9.44 5.87 -25.41
CA GLU A 46 9.60 7.21 -25.94
C GLU A 46 10.85 7.94 -25.42
N ASN A 47 11.23 7.68 -24.17
CA ASN A 47 12.43 8.24 -23.52
C ASN A 47 13.70 7.40 -23.75
N GLY A 48 13.60 6.27 -24.47
CA GLY A 48 14.71 5.34 -24.73
C GLY A 48 14.91 4.25 -23.66
N SER A 49 14.13 4.22 -22.59
CA SER A 49 14.10 3.13 -21.60
C SER A 49 13.67 1.82 -22.23
N ASP A 50 14.00 0.70 -21.60
CA ASP A 50 13.55 -0.62 -22.04
C ASP A 50 12.13 -0.90 -21.50
N SER A 51 11.23 -1.30 -22.41
CA SER A 51 9.83 -1.61 -22.03
C SER A 51 9.69 -2.88 -21.19
N ASN A 52 10.74 -3.65 -21.00
CA ASN A 52 10.78 -4.86 -20.17
C ASN A 52 11.72 -4.72 -18.96
N GLN A 53 12.00 -3.50 -18.52
CA GLN A 53 12.73 -3.25 -17.27
C GLN A 53 11.89 -3.73 -16.09
N PHE A 54 12.53 -4.39 -15.11
CA PHE A 54 11.95 -4.75 -13.82
C PHE A 54 12.28 -3.65 -12.82
N GLY A 55 11.27 -3.16 -12.09
CA GLY A 55 11.44 -2.10 -11.10
C GLY A 55 10.07 -1.52 -10.71
N GLY A 56 10.10 -0.35 -10.06
CA GLY A 56 8.88 0.37 -9.69
C GLY A 56 7.99 -0.44 -8.74
N LEU A 57 8.54 -1.09 -7.72
CA LEU A 57 7.78 -2.00 -6.86
C LEU A 57 6.92 -1.23 -5.85
N SER A 58 5.67 -0.96 -6.20
CA SER A 58 4.68 -0.29 -5.33
C SER A 58 3.96 -1.23 -4.37
N ALA A 59 3.76 -2.49 -4.73
CA ALA A 59 3.13 -3.44 -3.81
C ALA A 59 3.64 -4.87 -3.99
N LEU A 60 3.39 -5.68 -2.95
CA LEU A 60 3.54 -7.13 -3.03
C LEU A 60 2.39 -7.82 -2.31
N ASP A 61 2.03 -9.04 -2.77
CA ASP A 61 1.02 -9.86 -2.10
C ASP A 61 1.38 -11.35 -2.15
N TYR A 62 1.26 -12.01 -1.01
CA TYR A 62 1.50 -13.45 -0.91
C TYR A 62 0.35 -14.24 -1.51
N THR A 63 0.64 -15.14 -2.44
CA THR A 63 -0.40 -15.92 -3.12
C THR A 63 -1.11 -16.96 -2.24
N GLY A 64 -0.62 -17.17 -1.00
CA GLY A 64 -1.13 -18.20 -0.10
C GLY A 64 -0.55 -19.59 -0.34
N SER A 65 0.42 -19.76 -1.25
CA SER A 65 1.00 -21.05 -1.62
C SER A 65 2.51 -20.99 -1.80
N GLY A 66 3.22 -21.90 -1.18
CA GLY A 66 4.68 -22.00 -1.26
C GLY A 66 5.37 -20.70 -0.81
N ASN A 67 6.27 -20.22 -1.63
CA ASN A 67 6.96 -18.93 -1.43
C ASN A 67 6.61 -17.93 -2.53
N ARG A 68 5.42 -18.06 -3.14
CA ARG A 68 5.00 -17.24 -4.28
C ARG A 68 4.37 -15.94 -3.86
N PHE A 69 4.79 -14.88 -4.52
CA PHE A 69 4.30 -13.52 -4.34
C PHE A 69 3.95 -12.91 -5.70
N LEU A 70 2.97 -12.02 -5.68
CA LEU A 70 2.75 -11.03 -6.71
C LEU A 70 3.59 -9.80 -6.36
N LEU A 71 4.26 -9.21 -7.34
CA LEU A 71 5.01 -7.97 -7.22
C LEU A 71 4.42 -6.99 -8.23
N LEU A 72 3.87 -5.88 -7.77
CA LEU A 72 3.24 -4.86 -8.60
C LEU A 72 4.26 -3.81 -8.99
N ALA A 73 4.30 -3.45 -10.26
CA ALA A 73 5.02 -2.26 -10.72
C ALA A 73 4.03 -1.09 -10.87
N ASP A 74 4.48 0.13 -10.56
CA ASP A 74 3.73 1.37 -10.73
C ASP A 74 3.55 1.76 -12.21
N ARG A 75 3.34 3.06 -12.49
CA ARG A 75 3.23 3.64 -13.84
C ARG A 75 4.47 3.47 -14.72
N GLY A 76 5.62 3.08 -14.16
CA GLY A 76 6.82 2.70 -14.94
C GLY A 76 7.83 3.82 -15.15
N ALA A 77 8.81 3.48 -15.97
CA ALA A 77 9.98 4.31 -16.21
C ALA A 77 9.65 5.74 -16.64
N GLY A 78 10.32 6.72 -16.01
CA GLY A 78 10.19 8.14 -16.36
C GLY A 78 9.00 8.83 -15.71
N ASP A 79 8.46 8.29 -14.63
CA ASP A 79 7.44 8.94 -13.79
C ASP A 79 6.21 9.39 -14.60
N GLY A 80 5.67 8.48 -15.43
CA GLY A 80 4.53 8.75 -16.29
C GLY A 80 4.83 9.52 -17.58
N ALA A 81 6.09 9.82 -17.89
CA ALA A 81 6.46 10.51 -19.14
C ALA A 81 6.39 9.63 -20.39
N VAL A 82 6.21 8.32 -20.22
CA VAL A 82 6.20 7.34 -21.31
C VAL A 82 5.02 6.38 -21.18
N SER A 83 4.68 5.71 -22.29
CA SER A 83 3.60 4.73 -22.36
C SER A 83 4.07 3.34 -21.87
N PHE A 84 4.60 3.27 -20.64
CA PHE A 84 5.02 2.01 -20.04
C PHE A 84 3.82 1.09 -19.83
N PRO A 85 3.80 -0.14 -20.39
CA PRO A 85 2.71 -1.07 -20.17
C PRO A 85 2.70 -1.56 -18.72
N CYS A 86 1.71 -1.15 -17.94
CA CYS A 86 1.57 -1.50 -16.53
C CYS A 86 1.45 -3.02 -16.33
N ARG A 87 2.04 -3.54 -15.26
CA ARG A 87 2.22 -4.97 -15.05
C ARG A 87 2.35 -5.36 -13.61
N PHE A 88 2.22 -6.65 -13.38
CA PHE A 88 2.67 -7.31 -12.17
C PHE A 88 3.49 -8.55 -12.52
N HIS A 89 4.25 -9.03 -11.56
CA HIS A 89 5.11 -10.20 -11.70
C HIS A 89 4.72 -11.26 -10.70
N GLU A 90 4.93 -12.53 -11.04
CA GLU A 90 5.02 -13.60 -10.05
C GLU A 90 6.48 -13.88 -9.75
N ALA A 91 6.82 -13.98 -8.47
CA ALA A 91 8.15 -14.34 -8.00
C ALA A 91 8.10 -15.37 -6.89
N GLU A 92 9.12 -16.21 -6.79
CA GLU A 92 9.38 -17.03 -5.61
C GLU A 92 10.41 -16.30 -4.74
N LEU A 93 10.02 -15.99 -3.48
CA LEU A 93 10.86 -15.32 -2.50
C LEU A 93 11.19 -16.30 -1.37
N THR A 94 12.42 -16.77 -1.32
CA THR A 94 12.88 -17.71 -0.28
C THR A 94 13.84 -17.01 0.66
N VAL A 95 13.44 -16.88 1.94
CA VAL A 95 14.28 -16.29 2.97
C VAL A 95 15.16 -17.35 3.63
N ASN A 96 16.43 -17.01 3.83
CA ASN A 96 17.37 -17.75 4.66
C ASN A 96 17.72 -16.91 5.91
N PRO A 97 17.12 -17.17 7.07
CA PRO A 97 17.34 -16.38 8.29
C PRO A 97 18.78 -16.45 8.82
N GLU A 98 19.51 -17.54 8.56
CA GLU A 98 20.89 -17.71 9.04
C GLU A 98 21.86 -16.74 8.33
N SER A 99 21.71 -16.61 7.01
CA SER A 99 22.48 -15.66 6.19
C SER A 99 21.86 -14.29 6.06
N ARG A 100 20.63 -14.09 6.57
CA ARG A 100 19.80 -12.88 6.41
C ARG A 100 19.67 -12.48 4.95
N SER A 101 19.48 -13.44 4.06
CA SER A 101 19.33 -13.21 2.63
C SER A 101 17.99 -13.69 2.12
N ILE A 102 17.54 -13.09 1.02
CA ILE A 102 16.39 -13.54 0.23
C ILE A 102 16.91 -13.94 -1.14
N GLN A 103 16.54 -15.12 -1.59
CA GLN A 103 16.63 -15.51 -2.99
C GLN A 103 15.32 -15.12 -3.67
N MET A 104 15.40 -14.42 -4.80
CA MET A 104 14.27 -14.09 -5.65
C MET A 104 14.42 -14.76 -7.01
N ASP A 105 13.41 -15.54 -7.40
CA ASP A 105 13.31 -16.14 -8.72
C ASP A 105 12.06 -15.57 -9.41
N LEU A 106 12.24 -14.72 -10.42
CA LEU A 106 11.15 -14.16 -11.21
C LEU A 106 10.55 -15.26 -12.10
N VAL A 107 9.26 -15.59 -11.90
CA VAL A 107 8.56 -16.69 -12.55
C VAL A 107 7.88 -16.25 -13.84
N SER A 108 7.04 -15.22 -13.76
CA SER A 108 6.28 -14.68 -14.89
C SER A 108 6.05 -13.18 -14.76
N THR A 109 5.64 -12.56 -15.87
CA THR A 109 5.21 -11.16 -15.94
C THR A 109 3.89 -11.10 -16.70
N HIS A 110 2.92 -10.36 -16.17
CA HIS A 110 1.57 -10.20 -16.70
C HIS A 110 1.29 -8.71 -16.95
N LEU A 111 0.83 -8.38 -18.14
CA LEU A 111 0.43 -7.02 -18.47
C LEU A 111 -1.01 -6.77 -18.07
N PHE A 112 -1.29 -5.57 -17.56
CA PHE A 112 -2.66 -5.14 -17.36
C PHE A 112 -3.30 -4.74 -18.69
N ALA A 113 -4.55 -5.15 -18.87
CA ALA A 113 -5.38 -4.78 -20.01
C ALA A 113 -6.79 -4.40 -19.56
N SER A 114 -7.41 -3.48 -20.31
CA SER A 114 -8.82 -3.13 -20.12
C SER A 114 -9.75 -4.31 -20.41
N ALA A 115 -11.03 -4.16 -20.09
CA ALA A 115 -12.04 -5.16 -20.45
C ALA A 115 -12.12 -5.42 -21.97
N SER A 116 -11.69 -4.46 -22.80
CA SER A 116 -11.63 -4.56 -24.26
C SER A 116 -10.31 -5.07 -24.82
N ASP A 117 -9.41 -5.56 -23.94
CA ASP A 117 -8.06 -6.03 -24.28
C ASP A 117 -7.08 -4.92 -24.73
N ASP A 118 -7.41 -3.63 -24.49
CA ASP A 118 -6.48 -2.54 -24.73
C ASP A 118 -5.43 -2.50 -23.59
N PRO A 119 -4.14 -2.28 -23.89
CA PRO A 119 -3.12 -2.16 -22.85
C PRO A 119 -3.40 -1.01 -21.88
N LEU A 120 -3.17 -1.21 -20.60
CA LEU A 120 -3.14 -0.13 -19.61
C LEU A 120 -1.70 0.38 -19.48
N VAL A 121 -1.52 1.71 -19.51
CA VAL A 121 -0.20 2.36 -19.59
C VAL A 121 -0.05 3.47 -18.57
N GLY A 122 1.17 3.64 -18.06
CA GLY A 122 1.51 4.63 -17.04
C GLY A 122 1.72 6.05 -17.56
N SER A 123 1.08 6.47 -18.65
CA SER A 123 1.33 7.76 -19.31
C SER A 123 0.43 8.88 -18.78
N LEU A 124 1.04 9.97 -18.29
CA LEU A 124 0.35 11.21 -17.93
C LEU A 124 -0.34 11.89 -19.13
N GLU A 125 0.20 11.74 -20.34
CA GLU A 125 -0.45 12.25 -21.55
C GLU A 125 -1.76 11.51 -21.81
N VAL A 126 -1.75 10.16 -21.71
CA VAL A 126 -2.95 9.33 -21.83
C VAL A 126 -3.93 9.65 -20.70
N HIS A 127 -3.45 9.85 -19.47
CA HIS A 127 -4.29 10.26 -18.35
C HIS A 127 -4.99 11.60 -18.59
N ALA A 128 -4.28 12.59 -19.10
CA ALA A 128 -4.89 13.88 -19.47
C ALA A 128 -6.00 13.73 -20.54
N GLN A 129 -5.84 12.79 -21.47
CA GLN A 129 -6.87 12.45 -22.45
C GLN A 129 -8.06 11.70 -21.80
N ASP A 130 -7.77 10.80 -20.87
CA ASP A 130 -8.77 10.01 -20.13
C ASP A 130 -9.67 10.90 -19.27
N LEU A 131 -9.12 11.93 -18.63
CA LEU A 131 -9.90 12.91 -17.85
C LEU A 131 -10.99 13.62 -18.67
N ALA A 132 -10.86 13.67 -19.99
CA ALA A 132 -11.87 14.24 -20.89
C ALA A 132 -12.98 13.24 -21.26
N LYS A 133 -12.83 11.95 -20.95
CA LYS A 133 -13.81 10.91 -21.25
C LYS A 133 -14.95 10.91 -20.23
N SER A 134 -16.14 10.53 -20.68
CA SER A 134 -17.34 10.45 -19.82
C SER A 134 -17.39 9.22 -18.92
N SER A 135 -16.55 8.21 -19.15
CA SER A 135 -16.54 6.94 -18.42
C SER A 135 -15.13 6.49 -18.11
N HIS A 136 -14.88 6.12 -16.85
CA HIS A 136 -13.61 5.56 -16.41
C HIS A 136 -13.33 4.18 -16.99
N THR A 137 -14.34 3.41 -17.35
CA THR A 137 -14.18 2.07 -17.93
C THR A 137 -13.46 2.08 -19.29
N SER A 138 -13.36 3.25 -19.92
CA SER A 138 -12.62 3.47 -21.18
C SER A 138 -11.24 4.09 -20.97
N TRP A 139 -10.79 4.24 -19.72
CA TRP A 139 -9.47 4.77 -19.42
C TRP A 139 -8.38 3.76 -19.72
N GLN A 140 -7.31 4.24 -20.29
CA GLN A 140 -6.11 3.47 -20.59
C GLN A 140 -4.92 3.86 -19.70
N ALA A 141 -4.95 5.07 -19.14
CA ALA A 141 -3.96 5.44 -18.14
C ALA A 141 -4.16 4.64 -16.85
N PHE A 142 -3.07 4.20 -16.25
CA PHE A 142 -3.08 3.36 -15.07
C PHE A 142 -1.81 3.60 -14.26
N ASP A 143 -1.98 3.88 -12.98
CA ASP A 143 -0.92 4.04 -11.99
C ASP A 143 -1.20 3.11 -10.81
N PRO A 144 -0.85 1.82 -10.95
CA PRO A 144 -1.22 0.81 -9.97
C PRO A 144 -0.30 0.88 -8.73
N GLU A 145 -0.89 1.05 -7.53
CA GLU A 145 -0.17 1.25 -6.28
C GLU A 145 -0.38 0.13 -5.26
N GLY A 146 -1.52 -0.52 -5.24
CA GLY A 146 -1.81 -1.63 -4.34
C GLY A 146 -2.35 -2.84 -5.08
N ILE A 147 -1.95 -4.06 -4.67
CA ILE A 147 -2.48 -5.31 -5.22
C ILE A 147 -2.83 -6.28 -4.10
N ARG A 148 -4.03 -6.90 -4.19
CA ARG A 148 -4.42 -8.01 -3.30
C ARG A 148 -5.12 -9.11 -4.08
N ARG A 149 -4.63 -10.34 -3.91
CA ARG A 149 -5.27 -11.52 -4.46
C ARG A 149 -6.44 -11.93 -3.58
N ARG A 150 -7.61 -12.09 -4.19
CA ARG A 150 -8.82 -12.56 -3.52
C ARG A 150 -8.89 -14.08 -3.48
N ALA A 151 -9.76 -14.60 -2.62
CA ALA A 151 -9.95 -16.04 -2.47
C ALA A 151 -10.46 -16.74 -3.76
N ASP A 152 -11.14 -16.01 -4.63
CA ASP A 152 -11.61 -16.49 -5.93
C ASP A 152 -10.54 -16.43 -7.04
N GLY A 153 -9.32 -15.97 -6.71
CA GLY A 153 -8.19 -15.81 -7.61
C GLY A 153 -8.14 -14.47 -8.33
N SER A 154 -9.20 -13.64 -8.28
CA SER A 154 -9.18 -12.31 -8.85
C SER A 154 -8.25 -11.37 -8.06
N LEU A 155 -7.82 -10.31 -8.71
CA LEU A 155 -6.91 -9.31 -8.16
C LEU A 155 -7.67 -7.99 -7.94
N LEU A 156 -7.55 -7.40 -6.74
CA LEU A 156 -7.91 -6.01 -6.50
C LEU A 156 -6.67 -5.16 -6.72
N VAL A 157 -6.77 -4.12 -7.52
CA VAL A 157 -5.65 -3.20 -7.79
C VAL A 157 -6.13 -1.76 -7.68
N SER A 158 -5.49 -0.96 -6.81
CA SER A 158 -5.73 0.48 -6.73
C SER A 158 -5.01 1.21 -7.86
N ASP A 159 -5.59 2.34 -8.26
CA ASP A 159 -5.09 3.21 -9.32
C ASP A 159 -5.06 4.65 -8.82
N GLU A 160 -3.88 5.22 -8.76
CA GLU A 160 -3.67 6.58 -8.27
C GLU A 160 -4.21 7.64 -9.25
N TYR A 161 -4.16 7.39 -10.55
CA TYR A 161 -4.65 8.34 -11.56
C TYR A 161 -6.16 8.54 -11.50
N GLY A 162 -6.93 7.48 -11.18
CA GLY A 162 -8.38 7.45 -11.36
C GLY A 162 -9.23 8.36 -10.48
N PRO A 163 -9.32 8.33 -9.16
CA PRO A 163 -9.05 7.14 -8.35
C PRO A 163 -9.97 5.98 -8.75
N ARG A 164 -9.39 4.82 -8.96
CA ARG A 164 -10.11 3.59 -9.27
C ARG A 164 -9.59 2.44 -8.42
N VAL A 165 -10.43 1.47 -8.18
CA VAL A 165 -10.00 0.13 -7.77
C VAL A 165 -10.56 -0.83 -8.80
N VAL A 166 -9.68 -1.47 -9.56
CA VAL A 166 -10.08 -2.44 -10.55
C VAL A 166 -10.06 -3.85 -9.98
N VAL A 167 -10.95 -4.68 -10.50
CA VAL A 167 -10.91 -6.13 -10.30
C VAL A 167 -10.37 -6.72 -11.59
N ALA A 168 -9.22 -7.36 -11.54
CA ALA A 168 -8.62 -8.06 -12.69
C ALA A 168 -8.65 -9.58 -12.48
N ASN A 169 -8.60 -10.33 -13.56
CA ASN A 169 -8.34 -11.78 -13.49
C ASN A 169 -6.85 -12.05 -13.19
N GLU A 170 -6.48 -13.32 -13.03
CA GLU A 170 -5.11 -13.75 -12.75
C GLU A 170 -4.09 -13.41 -13.87
N ASP A 171 -4.56 -13.12 -15.09
CA ASP A 171 -3.72 -12.71 -16.22
C ASP A 171 -3.56 -11.18 -16.34
N GLY A 172 -4.24 -10.40 -15.49
CA GLY A 172 -4.18 -8.92 -15.49
C GLY A 172 -5.27 -8.22 -16.30
N LYS A 173 -6.24 -8.97 -16.88
CA LYS A 173 -7.36 -8.35 -17.60
C LYS A 173 -8.41 -7.83 -16.61
N VAL A 174 -8.74 -6.54 -16.72
CA VAL A 174 -9.82 -5.91 -15.94
C VAL A 174 -11.17 -6.53 -16.29
N ILE A 175 -11.90 -6.98 -15.28
CA ILE A 175 -13.23 -7.58 -15.41
C ILE A 175 -14.34 -6.73 -14.81
N SER A 176 -14.01 -5.88 -13.83
CA SER A 176 -14.93 -4.90 -13.24
C SER A 176 -14.17 -3.83 -12.46
N GLU A 177 -14.90 -2.83 -11.98
CA GLU A 177 -14.37 -1.79 -11.10
C GLU A 177 -15.19 -1.75 -9.80
N VAL A 178 -14.55 -1.34 -8.72
CA VAL A 178 -15.19 -1.06 -7.43
C VAL A 178 -15.73 0.36 -7.46
N GLU A 179 -16.91 0.57 -6.91
CA GLU A 179 -17.50 1.92 -6.78
C GLU A 179 -16.69 2.75 -5.77
N ILE A 180 -16.16 3.88 -6.24
CA ILE A 180 -15.48 4.88 -5.41
C ILE A 180 -16.40 6.10 -5.27
N PRO A 181 -16.64 6.59 -4.05
CA PRO A 181 -17.49 7.74 -3.81
C PRO A 181 -17.05 8.99 -4.58
N GLU A 182 -18.02 9.78 -5.04
CA GLU A 182 -17.78 10.95 -5.92
C GLU A 182 -16.85 11.99 -5.28
N GLU A 183 -16.82 12.10 -3.97
CA GLU A 183 -15.95 13.03 -3.23
C GLU A 183 -14.46 12.68 -3.30
N TYR A 184 -14.08 11.47 -3.71
CA TYR A 184 -12.70 11.06 -3.97
C TYR A 184 -12.25 11.38 -5.39
N ARG A 185 -13.19 11.58 -6.32
CA ARG A 185 -12.87 11.69 -7.74
C ARG A 185 -12.05 12.94 -8.01
N LEU A 186 -10.92 12.74 -8.71
CA LEU A 186 -10.13 13.82 -9.25
C LEU A 186 -10.99 14.65 -10.21
N ARG A 187 -11.10 15.94 -9.94
CA ARG A 187 -11.77 16.88 -10.83
C ARG A 187 -10.77 17.78 -11.49
N ALA A 188 -10.90 17.94 -12.80
CA ALA A 188 -10.10 18.89 -13.55
C ALA A 188 -10.10 20.27 -12.87
N PRO A 189 -8.97 20.94 -12.78
CA PRO A 189 -8.89 22.23 -12.07
C PRO A 189 -9.76 23.27 -12.73
N ARG A 190 -10.46 24.05 -11.90
CA ARG A 190 -11.15 25.26 -12.33
C ARG A 190 -10.26 26.45 -11.99
N ASP A 191 -10.03 27.32 -12.97
CA ASP A 191 -9.14 28.49 -12.81
C ASP A 191 -7.75 28.11 -12.23
N GLY A 192 -7.21 26.96 -12.65
CA GLY A 192 -5.91 26.46 -12.19
C GLY A 192 -5.89 25.90 -10.76
N ARG A 193 -7.07 25.65 -10.15
CA ARG A 193 -7.16 25.13 -8.77
C ARG A 193 -8.00 23.89 -8.68
N TYR A 194 -7.48 22.87 -8.01
CA TYR A 194 -8.26 21.71 -7.57
C TYR A 194 -9.15 22.12 -6.38
N THR A 195 -10.39 21.67 -6.35
CA THR A 195 -11.36 22.03 -5.30
C THR A 195 -11.96 20.84 -4.57
N GLN A 196 -11.80 19.62 -5.10
CA GLN A 196 -12.34 18.40 -4.54
C GLN A 196 -11.62 17.17 -5.10
N GLY A 197 -11.63 16.09 -4.35
CA GLY A 197 -11.13 14.77 -4.72
C GLY A 197 -9.69 14.54 -4.29
N ILE A 198 -9.09 13.50 -4.82
CA ILE A 198 -7.66 13.26 -4.61
C ILE A 198 -6.83 14.41 -5.18
N TYR A 199 -5.67 14.66 -4.62
CA TYR A 199 -4.69 15.54 -5.24
C TYR A 199 -3.87 14.71 -6.24
N PRO A 200 -3.52 15.24 -7.42
CA PRO A 200 -2.74 14.50 -8.42
C PRO A 200 -1.49 13.87 -7.84
N ASN A 201 -1.22 12.62 -8.17
CA ASN A 201 -0.10 11.84 -7.66
C ASN A 201 -0.07 11.76 -6.12
N ARG A 202 -1.26 11.66 -5.49
CA ARG A 202 -1.49 11.55 -4.03
C ARG A 202 -2.82 10.82 -3.76
N GLY A 203 -3.14 9.83 -4.60
CA GLY A 203 -4.44 9.18 -4.65
C GLY A 203 -4.55 7.90 -3.84
N LEU A 204 -5.16 6.89 -4.47
CA LEU A 204 -5.35 5.59 -3.84
C LEU A 204 -4.04 4.80 -3.84
N GLU A 205 -3.65 4.37 -2.67
CA GLU A 205 -2.46 3.59 -2.40
C GLU A 205 -2.84 2.15 -2.01
N GLY A 206 -2.46 1.76 -0.80
CA GLY A 206 -2.64 0.41 -0.32
C GLY A 206 -4.08 -0.07 -0.20
N ILE A 207 -4.26 -1.36 -0.40
CA ILE A 207 -5.53 -2.08 -0.19
C ILE A 207 -5.31 -3.19 0.82
N ALA A 208 -6.20 -3.33 1.80
CA ALA A 208 -6.22 -4.46 2.70
C ALA A 208 -7.55 -5.19 2.64
N VAL A 209 -7.51 -6.51 2.50
CA VAL A 209 -8.69 -7.37 2.65
C VAL A 209 -8.55 -8.14 3.96
N THR A 210 -9.57 -8.08 4.81
CA THR A 210 -9.56 -8.80 6.09
C THR A 210 -9.56 -10.32 5.88
N PRO A 211 -9.07 -11.11 6.84
CA PRO A 211 -8.99 -12.57 6.68
C PRO A 211 -10.32 -13.24 6.36
N SER A 212 -11.43 -12.70 6.84
CA SER A 212 -12.78 -13.21 6.51
C SER A 212 -13.29 -12.77 5.14
N GLY A 213 -12.60 -11.84 4.46
CA GLY A 213 -13.05 -11.20 3.22
C GLY A 213 -14.30 -10.33 3.39
N LYS A 214 -14.67 -9.97 4.63
CA LYS A 214 -15.88 -9.16 4.88
C LYS A 214 -15.66 -7.67 4.70
N THR A 215 -14.45 -7.22 4.87
CA THR A 215 -14.09 -5.81 4.84
C THR A 215 -12.88 -5.63 3.94
N THR A 216 -12.95 -4.65 3.05
CA THR A 216 -11.80 -4.14 2.31
C THR A 216 -11.55 -2.71 2.75
N LEU A 217 -10.32 -2.40 3.10
CA LEU A 217 -9.87 -1.06 3.46
C LEU A 217 -9.02 -0.52 2.32
N ILE A 218 -9.33 0.70 1.86
CA ILE A 218 -8.56 1.41 0.83
C ILE A 218 -8.00 2.67 1.48
N ALA A 219 -6.67 2.79 1.46
CA ALA A 219 -5.97 3.97 1.95
C ALA A 219 -5.70 4.96 0.82
N ILE A 220 -5.69 6.25 1.16
CA ILE A 220 -5.16 7.30 0.29
C ILE A 220 -3.85 7.83 0.86
N GLN A 221 -2.94 8.23 -0.04
CA GLN A 221 -1.61 8.70 0.33
C GLN A 221 -1.66 9.96 1.20
N SER A 222 -2.46 10.93 0.81
CA SER A 222 -2.60 12.22 1.47
C SER A 222 -4.06 12.64 1.60
N PRO A 223 -4.39 13.68 2.38
CA PRO A 223 -5.76 14.19 2.50
C PRO A 223 -6.38 14.55 1.15
N LEU A 224 -7.70 14.42 1.04
CA LEU A 224 -8.44 14.94 -0.12
C LEU A 224 -8.28 16.47 -0.18
N VAL A 225 -8.43 17.03 -1.37
CA VAL A 225 -8.30 18.49 -1.61
C VAL A 225 -9.20 19.30 -0.67
N GLN A 226 -10.45 18.85 -0.43
CA GLN A 226 -11.38 19.51 0.48
C GLN A 226 -10.99 19.40 1.97
N ASP A 227 -10.06 18.51 2.32
CA ASP A 227 -9.57 18.26 3.68
C ASP A 227 -8.16 18.83 3.90
N ALA A 228 -7.65 19.61 2.95
CA ALA A 228 -6.27 20.12 2.93
C ALA A 228 -6.19 21.62 2.63
N VAL A 229 -4.99 22.18 2.81
CA VAL A 229 -4.62 23.47 2.27
C VAL A 229 -3.73 23.26 1.04
N ILE A 230 -4.18 23.71 -0.12
CA ILE A 230 -3.37 23.67 -1.33
C ILE A 230 -2.54 24.97 -1.41
N ARG A 231 -1.22 24.82 -1.36
CA ARG A 231 -0.27 25.94 -1.45
C ARG A 231 1.03 25.49 -2.09
N ASP A 232 1.53 26.29 -3.04
CA ASP A 232 2.79 26.03 -3.76
C ASP A 232 2.81 24.62 -4.38
N ASP A 233 1.71 24.25 -5.03
CA ASP A 233 1.46 22.93 -5.64
C ASP A 233 1.63 21.74 -4.68
N LYS A 234 1.35 21.97 -3.39
CA LYS A 234 1.38 20.95 -2.34
C LYS A 234 0.03 20.83 -1.64
N CYS A 235 -0.37 19.59 -1.41
CA CYS A 235 -1.54 19.23 -0.62
C CYS A 235 -1.12 19.09 0.85
N LEU A 236 -1.42 20.10 1.68
CA LEU A 236 -0.94 20.19 3.06
C LEU A 236 -2.07 19.85 4.04
N GLY A 237 -1.98 18.70 4.66
CA GLY A 237 -2.93 18.23 5.66
C GLY A 237 -2.44 16.92 6.30
N ILE A 238 -3.13 16.48 7.35
CA ILE A 238 -2.81 15.23 8.05
C ILE A 238 -4.00 14.25 8.11
N ASN A 239 -5.23 14.69 7.80
CA ASN A 239 -6.44 13.88 7.95
C ASN A 239 -6.79 13.18 6.63
N CYS A 240 -6.30 11.95 6.45
CA CYS A 240 -6.62 11.12 5.29
C CYS A 240 -7.95 10.39 5.50
N ARG A 241 -8.85 10.44 4.53
CA ARG A 241 -10.07 9.63 4.52
C ARG A 241 -9.80 8.26 3.93
N TRP A 242 -9.90 7.23 4.74
CA TRP A 242 -9.84 5.85 4.27
C TRP A 242 -11.22 5.32 3.97
N LEU A 243 -11.36 4.66 2.84
CA LEU A 243 -12.61 4.06 2.41
C LEU A 243 -12.70 2.62 2.88
N VAL A 244 -13.79 2.30 3.56
CA VAL A 244 -14.13 0.93 3.96
C VAL A 244 -15.22 0.42 3.04
N LEU A 245 -14.97 -0.71 2.41
CA LEU A 245 -15.96 -1.43 1.61
C LEU A 245 -16.49 -2.62 2.40
N ASP A 246 -17.76 -2.93 2.21
CA ASP A 246 -18.36 -4.13 2.75
C ASP A 246 -18.00 -5.39 1.92
N ARG A 247 -18.53 -6.54 2.36
CA ARG A 247 -18.31 -7.84 1.68
C ARG A 247 -18.75 -7.90 0.22
N THR A 248 -19.60 -6.98 -0.22
CA THR A 248 -20.07 -6.90 -1.61
C THR A 248 -19.19 -6.01 -2.48
N GLY A 249 -18.25 -5.29 -1.85
CA GLY A 249 -17.42 -4.28 -2.48
C GLY A 249 -18.08 -2.90 -2.54
N ALA A 250 -19.21 -2.70 -1.84
CA ALA A 250 -19.87 -1.41 -1.80
C ALA A 250 -19.25 -0.50 -0.70
N PRO A 251 -19.13 0.83 -0.95
CA PRO A 251 -18.72 1.79 0.07
C PRO A 251 -19.63 1.71 1.31
N ALA A 252 -19.04 1.53 2.49
CA ALA A 252 -19.74 1.35 3.75
C ALA A 252 -19.46 2.46 4.75
N GLN A 253 -18.20 2.92 4.87
CA GLN A 253 -17.77 3.94 5.83
C GLN A 253 -16.58 4.70 5.29
N GLN A 254 -16.35 5.90 5.82
CA GLN A 254 -15.10 6.65 5.70
C GLN A 254 -14.51 6.89 7.08
N LEU A 255 -13.25 6.55 7.27
CA LEU A 255 -12.55 6.67 8.54
C LEU A 255 -11.38 7.63 8.41
N VAL A 256 -10.99 8.30 9.51
CA VAL A 256 -9.90 9.26 9.49
C VAL A 256 -8.62 8.64 10.02
N TYR A 257 -7.61 8.54 9.16
CA TYR A 257 -6.22 8.28 9.55
C TYR A 257 -5.44 9.60 9.63
N GLN A 258 -4.69 9.80 10.71
CA GLN A 258 -3.85 10.98 10.87
C GLN A 258 -2.39 10.66 10.56
N LEU A 259 -1.82 11.34 9.57
CA LEU A 259 -0.39 11.30 9.27
C LEU A 259 0.44 11.87 10.43
N GLU A 260 1.69 11.43 10.54
CA GLU A 260 2.67 12.00 11.49
C GLU A 260 2.96 13.47 11.18
N SER A 261 2.94 13.85 9.93
CA SER A 261 3.16 15.23 9.49
C SER A 261 2.61 15.47 8.08
N VAL A 262 2.52 16.74 7.68
CA VAL A 262 2.18 17.15 6.29
C VAL A 262 3.24 16.76 5.25
N LYS A 263 4.37 16.21 5.68
CA LYS A 263 5.48 15.76 4.82
C LYS A 263 5.51 14.25 4.61
N THR A 264 4.62 13.52 5.28
CA THR A 264 4.52 12.07 5.14
C THR A 264 3.28 11.69 4.33
N GLY A 265 3.28 10.48 3.82
CA GLY A 265 2.14 9.84 3.15
C GLY A 265 2.03 8.39 3.53
N VAL A 266 0.83 7.84 3.38
CA VAL A 266 0.60 6.39 3.46
C VAL A 266 0.97 5.77 2.13
N SER A 267 1.73 4.68 2.15
CA SER A 267 2.02 3.88 0.95
C SER A 267 1.25 2.57 0.95
N GLU A 268 1.08 1.91 2.12
CA GLU A 268 0.44 0.60 2.12
C GLU A 268 -0.35 0.34 3.40
N VAL A 269 -1.35 -0.52 3.29
CA VAL A 269 -2.10 -1.08 4.42
C VAL A 269 -2.18 -2.60 4.30
N LEU A 270 -2.05 -3.32 5.42
CA LEU A 270 -2.08 -4.77 5.46
C LEU A 270 -2.93 -5.26 6.64
N ALA A 271 -3.93 -6.10 6.39
CA ALA A 271 -4.78 -6.62 7.46
C ALA A 271 -4.01 -7.56 8.40
N VAL A 272 -4.14 -7.34 9.71
CA VAL A 272 -3.68 -8.23 10.78
C VAL A 272 -4.80 -9.17 11.18
N ASP A 273 -5.99 -8.62 11.38
CA ASP A 273 -7.25 -9.29 11.66
C ASP A 273 -8.45 -8.47 11.12
N GLU A 274 -9.64 -8.66 11.69
CA GLU A 274 -10.84 -7.99 11.20
C GLU A 274 -10.89 -6.48 11.49
N ASN A 275 -10.12 -5.98 12.47
CA ASN A 275 -10.14 -4.58 12.90
C ASN A 275 -8.77 -3.93 12.95
N ARG A 276 -7.70 -4.73 12.96
CA ARG A 276 -6.32 -4.22 13.08
C ARG A 276 -5.59 -4.35 11.76
N PHE A 277 -4.82 -3.32 11.44
CA PHE A 277 -4.03 -3.26 10.20
C PHE A 277 -2.63 -2.74 10.50
N LEU A 278 -1.65 -3.14 9.69
CA LEU A 278 -0.36 -2.49 9.57
C LEU A 278 -0.46 -1.40 8.51
N VAL A 279 0.18 -0.27 8.75
CA VAL A 279 0.17 0.89 7.85
C VAL A 279 1.59 1.35 7.64
N LEU A 280 2.04 1.38 6.42
CA LEU A 280 3.31 1.95 6.04
C LEU A 280 3.14 3.45 5.77
N GLU A 281 3.81 4.27 6.56
CA GLU A 281 3.87 5.73 6.41
C GLU A 281 5.31 6.18 6.23
N ARG A 282 5.57 7.00 5.22
CA ARG A 282 6.91 7.46 4.87
C ARG A 282 6.96 8.92 4.45
N ASP A 283 8.15 9.53 4.57
CA ASP A 283 8.56 10.71 3.84
C ASP A 283 9.12 10.33 2.44
N SER A 284 9.46 11.34 1.63
CA SER A 284 10.05 11.19 0.29
C SER A 284 11.56 11.40 0.29
N GLU A 285 12.21 11.30 1.45
CA GLU A 285 13.65 11.51 1.57
C GLU A 285 14.40 10.17 1.47
N VAL A 286 15.66 10.20 1.01
CA VAL A 286 16.53 9.04 0.82
C VAL A 286 17.79 9.17 1.67
N GLY A 287 18.43 8.05 1.98
CA GLY A 287 19.70 8.02 2.70
C GLY A 287 19.60 8.71 4.06
N SER A 288 20.62 9.45 4.46
CA SER A 288 20.68 10.15 5.77
C SER A 288 19.64 11.24 5.98
N GLU A 289 18.98 11.69 4.90
CA GLU A 289 17.90 12.68 4.98
C GLU A 289 16.56 12.07 5.39
N ALA A 290 16.35 10.77 5.18
CA ALA A 290 15.15 10.04 5.58
C ALA A 290 14.92 10.13 7.10
N LYS A 291 13.67 10.43 7.51
CA LYS A 291 13.30 10.60 8.93
C LYS A 291 12.11 9.74 9.33
N VAL A 292 11.26 9.39 8.38
CA VAL A 292 10.04 8.60 8.62
C VAL A 292 9.92 7.49 7.60
N LYS A 293 10.19 6.26 8.00
CA LYS A 293 9.92 5.02 7.26
C LYS A 293 9.34 4.04 8.29
N ARG A 294 8.05 4.21 8.62
CA ARG A 294 7.43 3.57 9.79
C ARG A 294 6.24 2.72 9.42
N ILE A 295 6.13 1.60 10.11
CA ILE A 295 4.93 0.76 10.07
C ILE A 295 4.20 0.95 11.40
N PHE A 296 2.95 1.38 11.33
CA PHE A 296 2.09 1.54 12.49
C PHE A 296 1.10 0.38 12.57
N LEU A 297 0.82 -0.07 13.80
CA LEU A 297 -0.35 -0.91 14.08
C LEU A 297 -1.53 0.01 14.38
N VAL A 298 -2.62 -0.17 13.63
CA VAL A 298 -3.85 0.62 13.77
C VAL A 298 -5.04 -0.27 14.12
N ASP A 299 -6.04 0.34 14.79
CA ASP A 299 -7.31 -0.29 15.16
C ASP A 299 -8.46 0.63 14.72
N ILE A 300 -9.32 0.11 13.82
CA ILE A 300 -10.45 0.84 13.26
C ILE A 300 -11.77 0.63 14.05
N SER A 301 -11.81 -0.26 15.04
CA SER A 301 -13.04 -0.73 15.71
C SER A 301 -13.85 0.37 16.37
N HIS A 302 -13.21 1.48 16.75
CA HIS A 302 -13.84 2.62 17.43
C HIS A 302 -13.80 3.92 16.65
N ALA A 303 -13.29 3.88 15.41
CA ALA A 303 -13.19 5.07 14.57
C ALA A 303 -14.58 5.55 14.15
N THR A 304 -14.77 6.87 14.13
CA THR A 304 -16.03 7.49 13.72
C THR A 304 -16.17 7.46 12.21
N ASP A 305 -17.32 7.03 11.72
CA ASP A 305 -17.70 7.20 10.32
C ASP A 305 -17.90 8.68 9.98
N VAL A 306 -17.11 9.19 9.06
CA VAL A 306 -17.12 10.60 8.62
C VAL A 306 -17.72 10.80 7.23
N THR A 307 -18.44 9.81 6.70
CA THR A 307 -19.10 9.88 5.37
C THR A 307 -19.97 11.11 5.22
N SER A 308 -20.66 11.54 6.29
CA SER A 308 -21.56 12.71 6.25
C SER A 308 -20.84 14.06 6.47
N ILE A 309 -19.54 14.07 6.73
CA ILE A 309 -18.76 15.29 6.99
C ILE A 309 -18.17 15.81 5.65
N PRO A 310 -18.60 16.98 5.17
CA PRO A 310 -18.20 17.45 3.84
C PRO A 310 -16.73 17.82 3.73
N ALA A 311 -16.11 18.31 4.80
CA ALA A 311 -14.68 18.64 4.85
C ALA A 311 -14.13 18.45 6.27
N LEU A 312 -12.90 17.95 6.37
CA LEU A 312 -12.14 17.79 7.61
C LEU A 312 -11.18 18.98 7.79
N PRO A 313 -10.83 19.35 9.04
CA PRO A 313 -9.78 20.36 9.25
C PRO A 313 -8.43 19.84 8.74
N PRO A 314 -7.59 20.67 8.11
CA PRO A 314 -6.36 20.19 7.48
C PRO A 314 -5.31 19.62 8.46
N GLN A 315 -5.14 20.23 9.62
CA GLN A 315 -4.02 19.92 10.54
C GLN A 315 -4.45 19.69 11.99
N GLU A 316 -5.73 19.83 12.30
CA GLU A 316 -6.28 19.62 13.63
C GLU A 316 -7.09 18.33 13.68
N SER A 317 -7.18 17.71 14.84
CA SER A 317 -8.11 16.57 14.99
C SER A 317 -9.54 17.07 14.81
N PRO A 318 -10.37 16.39 13.97
CA PRO A 318 -11.73 16.82 13.74
C PRO A 318 -12.57 16.76 15.04
N ALA A 319 -13.27 17.84 15.37
CA ALA A 319 -14.04 17.92 16.60
C ALA A 319 -15.16 16.88 16.63
N GLY A 320 -15.26 16.12 17.72
CA GLY A 320 -16.27 15.07 17.90
C GLY A 320 -16.04 13.80 17.07
N VAL A 321 -14.91 13.67 16.39
CA VAL A 321 -14.52 12.50 15.60
C VAL A 321 -13.46 11.70 16.35
N VAL A 322 -13.69 10.42 16.53
CA VAL A 322 -12.66 9.47 16.97
C VAL A 322 -11.89 9.02 15.73
N VAL A 323 -10.65 9.47 15.61
CA VAL A 323 -9.75 9.05 14.52
C VAL A 323 -9.25 7.63 14.75
N ILE A 324 -8.75 6.98 13.71
CA ILE A 324 -8.14 5.65 13.80
C ILE A 324 -7.01 5.68 14.83
N LYS A 325 -7.08 4.79 15.81
CA LYS A 325 -6.02 4.66 16.83
C LYS A 325 -4.78 4.03 16.19
N LYS A 326 -3.60 4.64 16.36
CA LYS A 326 -2.34 4.09 15.88
C LYS A 326 -1.27 4.02 16.97
N SER A 327 -0.38 3.05 16.84
CA SER A 327 0.84 2.90 17.65
C SER A 327 1.98 2.45 16.74
N LEU A 328 3.20 2.89 17.04
CA LEU A 328 4.39 2.44 16.30
C LEU A 328 4.55 0.93 16.46
N PHE A 329 4.65 0.22 15.35
CA PHE A 329 4.92 -1.21 15.28
C PHE A 329 6.38 -1.49 14.91
N LEU A 330 6.90 -0.79 13.90
CA LEU A 330 8.24 -0.97 13.37
C LEU A 330 8.74 0.35 12.77
N ASP A 331 9.94 0.79 13.12
CA ASP A 331 10.67 1.85 12.42
C ASP A 331 11.77 1.19 11.57
N LEU A 332 11.67 1.29 10.25
CA LEU A 332 12.66 0.71 9.33
C LEU A 332 14.03 1.39 9.48
N LEU A 333 14.06 2.62 9.99
CA LEU A 333 15.30 3.37 10.23
C LEU A 333 15.98 3.03 11.57
N ASP A 334 15.40 2.10 12.38
CA ASP A 334 16.03 1.65 13.63
C ASP A 334 17.40 1.01 13.33
N ASP A 335 18.45 1.47 14.02
CA ASP A 335 19.84 1.06 13.82
C ASP A 335 20.04 -0.47 13.90
N ARG A 336 19.20 -1.18 14.66
CA ARG A 336 19.28 -2.65 14.80
C ARG A 336 19.07 -3.40 13.48
N PHE A 337 18.41 -2.78 12.48
CA PHE A 337 18.17 -3.40 11.18
C PHE A 337 19.25 -3.07 10.15
N GLY A 338 19.99 -1.95 10.33
CA GLY A 338 20.99 -1.50 9.37
C GLY A 338 20.40 -1.00 8.04
N LEU A 339 19.10 -0.67 8.03
CA LEU A 339 18.37 -0.13 6.88
C LEU A 339 18.29 1.40 6.90
N GLY A 340 18.77 2.06 7.96
CA GLY A 340 18.78 3.51 8.12
C GLY A 340 20.09 4.15 7.66
N GLY A 341 20.22 5.48 7.86
CA GLY A 341 21.36 6.28 7.44
C GLY A 341 21.52 6.25 5.93
N GLU A 342 22.73 6.11 5.44
CA GLU A 342 23.04 6.07 3.99
C GLU A 342 22.38 4.89 3.26
N ASN A 343 21.87 3.89 4.00
CA ASN A 343 21.19 2.72 3.42
C ASN A 343 19.68 2.88 3.31
N ALA A 344 19.11 4.00 3.79
CA ALA A 344 17.66 4.19 3.78
C ALA A 344 17.14 4.29 2.36
N ALA A 345 16.28 3.34 1.98
CA ALA A 345 15.55 3.39 0.73
C ALA A 345 14.61 4.61 0.70
N GLU A 346 14.44 5.22 -0.45
CA GLU A 346 13.55 6.36 -0.62
C GLU A 346 12.10 5.97 -0.39
N LYS A 347 11.67 4.89 -1.05
CA LYS A 347 10.27 4.51 -1.16
C LYS A 347 10.03 3.05 -0.74
N PRO A 348 10.03 2.72 0.58
CA PRO A 348 9.34 1.50 1.00
C PRO A 348 7.85 1.70 0.75
N GLU A 349 7.21 0.81 -0.04
CA GLU A 349 5.85 1.01 -0.52
C GLU A 349 4.90 -0.17 -0.26
N GLY A 350 5.34 -1.41 -0.43
CA GLY A 350 4.45 -2.55 -0.25
C GLY A 350 4.62 -3.30 1.05
N LEU A 351 3.55 -3.87 1.58
CA LEU A 351 3.52 -4.78 2.72
C LEU A 351 2.77 -6.05 2.38
N SER A 352 3.28 -7.20 2.77
CA SER A 352 2.56 -8.48 2.72
C SER A 352 2.93 -9.40 3.88
N TRP A 353 1.99 -10.20 4.33
CA TRP A 353 2.32 -11.41 5.06
C TRP A 353 2.89 -12.44 4.10
N GLY A 354 3.70 -13.38 4.60
CA GLY A 354 4.19 -14.52 3.83
C GLY A 354 4.02 -15.84 4.57
N ALA A 355 4.60 -16.90 4.04
CA ALA A 355 4.65 -18.18 4.71
C ALA A 355 5.39 -18.05 6.06
N PRO A 356 4.91 -18.68 7.15
CA PRO A 356 5.61 -18.62 8.43
C PRO A 356 6.97 -19.29 8.34
N LEU A 357 7.91 -18.85 9.17
CA LEU A 357 9.19 -19.51 9.33
C LEU A 357 9.04 -20.90 9.99
N ALA A 358 10.06 -21.73 9.88
CA ALA A 358 10.08 -23.06 10.49
C ALA A 358 9.86 -23.06 12.01
N ASP A 359 10.19 -21.96 12.70
CA ASP A 359 9.96 -21.77 14.14
C ASP A 359 8.54 -21.26 14.47
N GLY A 360 7.68 -21.07 13.46
CA GLY A 360 6.29 -20.66 13.58
C GLY A 360 6.06 -19.15 13.63
N ARG A 361 7.12 -18.31 13.59
CA ARG A 361 6.96 -16.85 13.50
C ARG A 361 6.37 -16.46 12.14
N ARG A 362 5.47 -15.48 12.14
CA ARG A 362 4.94 -14.89 10.91
C ARG A 362 6.04 -14.14 10.18
N THR A 363 5.97 -14.06 8.87
CA THR A 363 6.86 -13.21 8.09
C THR A 363 6.11 -11.99 7.56
N LEU A 364 6.68 -10.80 7.78
CA LEU A 364 6.25 -9.54 7.18
C LEU A 364 7.25 -9.15 6.11
N TRP A 365 6.75 -8.93 4.90
CA TRP A 365 7.56 -8.56 3.74
C TRP A 365 7.30 -7.10 3.38
N VAL A 366 8.35 -6.41 3.00
CA VAL A 366 8.33 -5.01 2.57
C VAL A 366 9.06 -4.92 1.24
N CYS A 367 8.48 -4.28 0.22
CA CYS A 367 9.22 -3.92 -0.99
C CYS A 367 9.45 -2.42 -1.06
N CYS A 368 10.53 -2.04 -1.78
CA CYS A 368 10.90 -0.65 -2.00
C CYS A 368 10.97 -0.39 -3.51
N ASP A 369 10.33 0.68 -3.92
CA ASP A 369 10.40 1.20 -5.27
C ASP A 369 11.77 1.85 -5.55
N ASN A 370 12.25 1.70 -6.77
CA ASN A 370 13.47 2.32 -7.29
C ASN A 370 13.21 3.31 -8.45
N ASP A 371 11.95 3.71 -8.67
CA ASP A 371 11.54 4.59 -9.78
C ASP A 371 12.02 4.13 -11.17
N PHE A 372 12.25 2.84 -11.36
CA PHE A 372 12.91 2.29 -12.56
C PHE A 372 14.28 2.91 -12.85
N ASP A 373 14.95 3.50 -11.85
CA ASP A 373 16.31 4.00 -12.00
C ASP A 373 17.28 2.82 -12.14
N ALA A 374 18.04 2.78 -13.24
CA ALA A 374 18.99 1.71 -13.53
C ALA A 374 20.16 1.66 -12.52
N ASP A 375 20.46 2.78 -11.87
CA ASP A 375 21.55 2.93 -10.90
C ASP A 375 21.08 2.65 -9.46
N VAL A 376 19.77 2.53 -9.22
CA VAL A 376 19.15 2.26 -7.92
C VAL A 376 18.58 0.83 -7.90
N ALA A 377 18.85 0.10 -6.84
CA ALA A 377 18.28 -1.25 -6.68
C ALA A 377 16.87 -1.18 -6.10
N SER A 378 15.94 -2.00 -6.62
CA SER A 378 14.73 -2.35 -5.87
C SER A 378 15.11 -3.23 -4.69
N GLU A 379 14.52 -3.03 -3.53
CA GLU A 379 14.84 -3.79 -2.32
C GLU A 379 13.63 -4.52 -1.79
N ILE A 380 13.84 -5.72 -1.25
CA ILE A 380 12.81 -6.46 -0.52
C ILE A 380 13.37 -6.90 0.82
N TYR A 381 12.63 -6.62 1.88
CA TYR A 381 12.95 -6.98 3.26
C TYR A 381 11.98 -8.04 3.77
N CYS A 382 12.48 -8.95 4.61
CA CYS A 382 11.65 -9.91 5.33
C CYS A 382 11.92 -9.79 6.84
N PHE A 383 10.86 -9.60 7.61
CA PHE A 383 10.89 -9.54 9.06
C PHE A 383 10.16 -10.74 9.65
N ALA A 384 10.75 -11.34 10.71
CA ALA A 384 10.06 -12.32 11.55
C ALA A 384 9.31 -11.60 12.67
N VAL A 385 8.02 -11.91 12.82
CA VAL A 385 7.11 -11.25 13.76
C VAL A 385 6.53 -12.25 14.74
N SER A 386 6.55 -11.90 16.03
CA SER A 386 5.88 -12.66 17.10
C SER A 386 5.11 -11.73 18.04
N GLY A 387 4.05 -12.24 18.66
CA GLY A 387 3.27 -11.49 19.66
C GLY A 387 2.25 -10.47 19.08
N LEU A 388 1.90 -10.56 17.78
CA LEU A 388 0.93 -9.66 17.12
C LEU A 388 -0.48 -10.29 17.08
#